data_dfbffcd0f691228b1b6ffc9765ec5288
#
_entry.id   dfbffcd0f691228b1b6ffc9765ec5288
#
_cell.length_a   1.000
_cell.length_b   1.000
_cell.length_c   1.000
_cell.angle_alpha   90.00
_cell.angle_beta   90.00
_cell.angle_gamma   90.00
#
_symmetry.space_group_name_H-M   'P 1'
#
loop_
_entity.id
_entity.type
_entity.pdbx_description
1 polymer ?
#
loop_
_entity_poly.entity_id
_entity_poly.type
_entity_poly.pdbx_seq_one_letter_code
_entity_poly.pdbx_strand_id
1 'polypeptide(L)'
;SCKVRLTKKPTEGEQAQSFIEEVLQKMGLTFTSELTETEDEIHINLIGTDSGTIIGHRGEVLDALQYLTSITTNKNRKDFKRIVLDTENYREKRNAALVQLAHNLENKVKRTHKKVRLEPMNPYERRILHSALQDSEYVTTSSDGVAPNRYVVIFPKQAQQKEQPKENRKQLNFVYRSKNSKKP
;
A
#
# COMPACT_ATOMS: atom_id res chain seq x y z
N SER A 1 -52.66 0.75 30.78
CA SER A 1 -51.75 -0.17 30.03
C SER A 1 -50.49 0.57 29.66
N CYS A 2 -49.36 0.13 30.18
CA CYS A 2 -48.02 0.69 29.84
C CYS A 2 -47.54 -0.02 28.57
N LYS A 3 -47.26 0.77 27.50
CA LYS A 3 -46.62 0.22 26.29
C LYS A 3 -45.12 0.41 26.43
N VAL A 4 -44.36 -0.70 26.64
CA VAL A 4 -42.88 -0.69 26.65
C VAL A 4 -42.41 -1.02 25.24
N ARG A 5 -41.59 -0.11 24.64
CA ARG A 5 -40.91 -0.36 23.35
C ARG A 5 -39.44 -0.69 23.64
N LEU A 6 -39.07 -1.92 23.42
CA LEU A 6 -37.67 -2.35 23.50
C LEU A 6 -36.99 -2.10 22.15
N THR A 7 -35.96 -1.30 22.12
CA THR A 7 -35.12 -1.07 20.93
C THR A 7 -33.75 -1.66 21.17
N LYS A 8 -33.33 -2.63 20.35
CA LYS A 8 -32.00 -3.20 20.43
C LYS A 8 -30.98 -2.10 20.07
N LYS A 9 -29.97 -1.91 20.90
CA LYS A 9 -28.86 -1.01 20.56
C LYS A 9 -28.08 -1.64 19.39
N PRO A 10 -27.80 -0.91 18.31
CA PRO A 10 -27.05 -1.44 17.18
C PRO A 10 -25.65 -1.91 17.63
N THR A 11 -25.19 -3.00 17.04
CA THR A 11 -23.82 -3.50 17.24
C THR A 11 -22.83 -2.55 16.61
N GLU A 12 -21.56 -2.74 16.88
CA GLU A 12 -20.50 -1.92 16.29
C GLU A 12 -20.36 -2.13 14.80
N GLY A 13 -20.55 -3.38 14.37
CA GLY A 13 -20.61 -3.73 12.95
C GLY A 13 -21.79 -3.05 12.27
N GLU A 14 -23.00 -3.07 12.87
CA GLU A 14 -24.18 -2.38 12.33
C GLU A 14 -23.98 -0.87 12.25
N GLN A 15 -23.25 -0.25 13.21
CA GLN A 15 -22.93 1.18 13.17
C GLN A 15 -21.92 1.49 12.06
N ALA A 16 -20.86 0.65 11.91
CA ALA A 16 -19.87 0.80 10.85
C ALA A 16 -20.51 0.65 9.46
N GLN A 17 -21.39 -0.35 9.31
CA GLN A 17 -22.13 -0.60 8.08
C GLN A 17 -23.04 0.59 7.74
N SER A 18 -23.86 1.07 8.69
CA SER A 18 -24.75 2.22 8.49
C SER A 18 -23.97 3.49 8.10
N PHE A 19 -22.81 3.72 8.71
CA PHE A 19 -21.97 4.85 8.36
C PHE A 19 -21.48 4.80 6.90
N ILE A 20 -20.97 3.63 6.47
CA ILE A 20 -20.47 3.47 5.10
C ILE A 20 -21.59 3.57 4.07
N GLU A 21 -22.77 3.00 4.38
CA GLU A 21 -23.95 3.07 3.54
C GLU A 21 -24.42 4.52 3.36
N GLU A 22 -24.48 5.30 4.43
CA GLU A 22 -24.82 6.73 4.33
C GLU A 22 -23.84 7.52 3.46
N VAL A 23 -22.53 7.28 3.61
CA VAL A 23 -21.51 7.96 2.82
C VAL A 23 -21.66 7.62 1.35
N LEU A 24 -21.75 6.33 1.00
CA LEU A 24 -21.86 5.89 -0.38
C LEU A 24 -23.18 6.31 -1.04
N GLN A 25 -24.30 6.31 -0.30
CA GLN A 25 -25.59 6.85 -0.78
C GLN A 25 -25.50 8.33 -1.09
N LYS A 26 -24.84 9.12 -0.23
CA LYS A 26 -24.63 10.56 -0.48
C LYS A 26 -23.70 10.82 -1.67
N MET A 27 -22.82 9.86 -2.00
CA MET A 27 -22.01 9.88 -3.22
C MET A 27 -22.81 9.46 -4.46
N GLY A 28 -24.06 9.00 -4.31
CA GLY A 28 -24.93 8.57 -5.40
C GLY A 28 -24.58 7.19 -5.97
N LEU A 29 -23.91 6.35 -5.19
CA LEU A 29 -23.44 5.03 -5.64
C LEU A 29 -24.47 3.93 -5.30
N THR A 30 -24.57 2.94 -6.18
CA THR A 30 -25.47 1.77 -6.01
C THR A 30 -24.64 0.55 -5.58
N PHE A 31 -24.96 0.03 -4.40
CA PHE A 31 -24.26 -1.10 -3.80
C PHE A 31 -25.15 -1.87 -2.82
N THR A 32 -24.71 -3.06 -2.45
CA THR A 32 -25.18 -3.83 -1.30
C THR A 32 -23.99 -4.09 -0.37
N SER A 33 -24.23 -4.20 0.92
CA SER A 33 -23.19 -4.44 1.91
C SER A 33 -23.46 -5.73 2.68
N GLU A 34 -22.42 -6.53 2.85
CA GLU A 34 -22.42 -7.75 3.66
C GLU A 34 -21.55 -7.53 4.88
N LEU A 35 -22.10 -7.77 6.07
CA LEU A 35 -21.41 -7.59 7.35
C LEU A 35 -21.08 -8.94 7.97
N THR A 36 -19.81 -9.10 8.37
CA THR A 36 -19.36 -10.18 9.24
C THR A 36 -18.63 -9.56 10.43
N GLU A 37 -19.06 -9.85 11.64
CA GLU A 37 -18.49 -9.31 12.88
C GLU A 37 -17.96 -10.45 13.76
N THR A 38 -16.73 -10.31 14.24
CA THR A 38 -16.09 -11.14 15.25
C THR A 38 -15.80 -10.33 16.51
N GLU A 39 -15.15 -10.91 17.51
CA GLU A 39 -14.78 -10.18 18.73
C GLU A 39 -13.81 -9.03 18.43
N ASP A 40 -12.83 -9.23 17.56
CA ASP A 40 -11.73 -8.31 17.29
C ASP A 40 -11.87 -7.55 15.97
N GLU A 41 -12.61 -8.09 15.00
CA GLU A 41 -12.67 -7.58 13.63
C GLU A 41 -14.11 -7.43 13.13
N ILE A 42 -14.32 -6.40 12.32
CA ILE A 42 -15.53 -6.12 11.56
C ILE A 42 -15.17 -6.11 10.09
N HIS A 43 -15.73 -7.06 9.32
CA HIS A 43 -15.56 -7.15 7.88
C HIS A 43 -16.81 -6.66 7.18
N ILE A 44 -16.67 -5.70 6.29
CA ILE A 44 -17.72 -5.16 5.43
C ILE A 44 -17.31 -5.38 3.99
N ASN A 45 -18.08 -6.20 3.26
CA ASN A 45 -17.87 -6.41 1.83
C ASN A 45 -18.94 -5.64 1.05
N LEU A 46 -18.50 -4.80 0.11
CA LEU A 46 -19.36 -3.98 -0.74
C LEU A 46 -19.47 -4.63 -2.12
N ILE A 47 -20.71 -4.83 -2.58
CA ILE A 47 -21.00 -5.46 -3.87
C ILE A 47 -21.91 -4.53 -4.67
N GLY A 48 -21.54 -4.19 -5.89
CA GLY A 48 -22.39 -3.33 -6.72
C GLY A 48 -21.76 -2.96 -8.06
N THR A 49 -22.56 -2.31 -8.89
CA THR A 49 -22.15 -1.87 -10.23
C THR A 49 -21.10 -0.77 -10.19
N ASP A 50 -21.04 -0.02 -9.09
CA ASP A 50 -20.15 1.11 -8.90
C ASP A 50 -18.86 0.76 -8.15
N SER A 51 -18.52 -0.54 -8.06
CA SER A 51 -17.33 -1.05 -7.35
C SER A 51 -16.04 -0.35 -7.81
N GLY A 52 -15.90 -0.01 -9.09
CA GLY A 52 -14.76 0.74 -9.61
C GLY A 52 -14.61 2.13 -8.99
N THR A 53 -15.70 2.85 -8.73
CA THR A 53 -15.69 4.16 -8.06
C THR A 53 -15.39 4.02 -6.57
N ILE A 54 -15.92 2.97 -5.93
CA ILE A 54 -15.64 2.65 -4.50
C ILE A 54 -14.16 2.28 -4.31
N ILE A 55 -13.56 1.56 -5.24
CA ILE A 55 -12.12 1.24 -5.23
C ILE A 55 -11.30 2.52 -5.44
N GLY A 56 -11.66 3.31 -6.45
CA GLY A 56 -10.90 4.47 -6.89
C GLY A 56 -9.55 4.11 -7.53
N HIS A 57 -8.68 5.11 -7.63
CA HIS A 57 -7.35 4.90 -8.18
C HIS A 57 -6.51 3.99 -7.26
N ARG A 58 -6.26 2.75 -7.70
CA ARG A 58 -5.45 1.75 -6.98
C ARG A 58 -5.91 1.44 -5.55
N GLY A 59 -7.20 1.62 -5.25
CA GLY A 59 -7.74 1.36 -3.92
C GLY A 59 -7.65 2.53 -2.94
N GLU A 60 -7.26 3.72 -3.39
CA GLU A 60 -7.11 4.90 -2.51
C GLU A 60 -8.44 5.32 -1.89
N VAL A 61 -9.55 5.25 -2.65
CA VAL A 61 -10.88 5.58 -2.11
C VAL A 61 -11.32 4.53 -1.09
N LEU A 62 -11.11 3.25 -1.40
CA LEU A 62 -11.42 2.14 -0.51
C LEU A 62 -10.64 2.23 0.81
N ASP A 63 -9.36 2.58 0.74
CA ASP A 63 -8.52 2.78 1.94
C ASP A 63 -8.97 4.00 2.76
N ALA A 64 -9.35 5.10 2.11
CA ALA A 64 -9.87 6.28 2.77
C ALA A 64 -11.22 6.00 3.47
N LEU A 65 -12.14 5.29 2.80
CA LEU A 65 -13.42 4.88 3.38
C LEU A 65 -13.21 3.95 4.58
N GLN A 66 -12.32 2.96 4.48
CA GLN A 66 -11.97 2.09 5.60
C GLN A 66 -11.43 2.88 6.79
N TYR A 67 -10.55 3.84 6.54
CA TYR A 67 -9.96 4.68 7.58
C TYR A 67 -11.02 5.54 8.29
N LEU A 68 -11.90 6.20 7.55
CA LEU A 68 -13.01 7.01 8.11
C LEU A 68 -13.97 6.14 8.93
N THR A 69 -14.34 4.97 8.41
CA THR A 69 -15.17 4.01 9.13
C THR A 69 -14.51 3.58 10.43
N SER A 70 -13.21 3.26 10.39
CA SER A 70 -12.45 2.86 11.57
C SER A 70 -12.42 3.94 12.65
N ILE A 71 -12.19 5.20 12.27
CA ILE A 71 -12.21 6.33 13.24
C ILE A 71 -13.61 6.51 13.84
N THR A 72 -14.65 6.48 13.00
CA THR A 72 -16.03 6.72 13.44
C THR A 72 -16.50 5.63 14.39
N THR A 73 -16.23 4.36 14.06
CA THR A 73 -16.65 3.21 14.87
C THR A 73 -15.89 3.13 16.20
N ASN A 74 -14.58 3.43 16.20
CA ASN A 74 -13.74 3.33 17.38
C ASN A 74 -13.71 4.63 18.24
N LYS A 75 -14.44 5.68 17.83
CA LYS A 75 -14.52 6.92 18.59
C LYS A 75 -15.14 6.67 19.97
N ASN A 76 -14.47 7.10 21.03
CA ASN A 76 -14.92 6.96 22.43
C ASN A 76 -14.93 5.51 22.97
N ARG A 77 -14.15 4.59 22.39
CA ARG A 77 -14.06 3.20 22.86
C ARG A 77 -12.74 2.94 23.59
N LYS A 78 -12.78 2.01 24.54
CA LYS A 78 -11.59 1.49 25.23
C LYS A 78 -10.98 0.33 24.43
N ASP A 79 -11.81 -0.51 23.81
CA ASP A 79 -11.40 -1.67 23.05
C ASP A 79 -11.48 -1.36 21.56
N PHE A 80 -10.36 -1.37 20.88
CA PHE A 80 -10.25 -1.09 19.45
C PHE A 80 -10.67 -2.31 18.63
N LYS A 81 -11.66 -2.15 17.73
CA LYS A 81 -12.01 -3.15 16.73
C LYS A 81 -11.41 -2.80 15.38
N ARG A 82 -10.79 -3.78 14.76
CA ARG A 82 -10.25 -3.65 13.41
C ARG A 82 -11.37 -3.65 12.38
N ILE A 83 -11.40 -2.65 11.53
CA ILE A 83 -12.34 -2.58 10.40
C ILE A 83 -11.59 -3.04 9.14
N VAL A 84 -12.20 -3.96 8.41
CA VAL A 84 -11.75 -4.41 7.09
C VAL A 84 -12.87 -4.14 6.11
N LEU A 85 -12.62 -3.22 5.18
CA LEU A 85 -13.51 -2.89 4.09
C LEU A 85 -12.93 -3.43 2.79
N ASP A 86 -13.71 -4.21 2.05
CA ASP A 86 -13.32 -4.70 0.73
C ASP A 86 -14.50 -4.64 -0.24
N THR A 87 -14.21 -4.78 -1.51
CA THR A 87 -15.20 -4.89 -2.58
C THR A 87 -14.75 -5.95 -3.58
N GLU A 88 -15.57 -7.01 -3.73
CA GLU A 88 -15.34 -8.09 -4.70
C GLU A 88 -13.94 -8.71 -4.66
N ASN A 89 -13.33 -8.83 -3.48
CA ASN A 89 -11.97 -9.32 -3.27
C ASN A 89 -10.92 -8.48 -4.04
N TYR A 90 -11.13 -7.17 -4.12
CA TYR A 90 -10.22 -6.26 -4.83
C TYR A 90 -8.78 -6.35 -4.33
N ARG A 91 -8.59 -6.40 -3.01
CA ARG A 91 -7.24 -6.41 -2.40
C ARG A 91 -6.43 -7.62 -2.85
N GLU A 92 -7.03 -8.79 -2.89
CA GLU A 92 -6.38 -10.02 -3.36
C GLU A 92 -6.08 -9.95 -4.86
N LYS A 93 -7.06 -9.56 -5.67
CA LYS A 93 -6.90 -9.37 -7.13
C LYS A 93 -5.80 -8.33 -7.43
N ARG A 94 -5.74 -7.25 -6.68
CA ARG A 94 -4.72 -6.21 -6.83
C ARG A 94 -3.32 -6.71 -6.50
N ASN A 95 -3.18 -7.47 -5.40
CA ASN A 95 -1.91 -8.09 -5.02
C ASN A 95 -1.41 -9.05 -6.11
N ALA A 96 -2.28 -9.93 -6.61
CA ALA A 96 -1.92 -10.84 -7.70
C ALA A 96 -1.48 -10.09 -8.97
N ALA A 97 -2.18 -9.02 -9.32
CA ALA A 97 -1.82 -8.17 -10.47
C ALA A 97 -0.44 -7.49 -10.29
N LEU A 98 -0.10 -7.05 -9.07
CA LEU A 98 1.21 -6.46 -8.77
C LEU A 98 2.34 -7.48 -8.86
N VAL A 99 2.14 -8.70 -8.37
CA VAL A 99 3.11 -9.80 -8.51
C VAL A 99 3.32 -10.15 -9.98
N GLN A 100 2.25 -10.26 -10.75
CA GLN A 100 2.35 -10.53 -12.18
C GLN A 100 3.07 -9.39 -12.93
N LEU A 101 2.80 -8.12 -12.56
CA LEU A 101 3.50 -6.96 -13.10
C LEU A 101 5.00 -7.03 -12.79
N ALA A 102 5.37 -7.41 -11.56
CA ALA A 102 6.76 -7.56 -11.16
C ALA A 102 7.51 -8.56 -12.07
N HIS A 103 6.97 -9.75 -12.27
CA HIS A 103 7.57 -10.77 -13.15
C HIS A 103 7.62 -10.35 -14.62
N ASN A 104 6.60 -9.66 -15.12
CA ASN A 104 6.61 -9.12 -16.48
C ASN A 104 7.73 -8.08 -16.66
N LEU A 105 7.93 -7.21 -15.66
CA LEU A 105 8.99 -6.21 -15.67
C LEU A 105 10.38 -6.82 -15.49
N GLU A 106 10.53 -7.86 -14.68
CA GLU A 106 11.76 -8.65 -14.58
C GLU A 106 12.19 -9.18 -15.93
N ASN A 107 11.27 -9.85 -16.65
CA ASN A 107 11.53 -10.37 -17.99
C ASN A 107 11.88 -9.25 -18.98
N LYS A 108 11.24 -8.10 -18.88
CA LYS A 108 11.57 -6.92 -19.69
C LYS A 108 12.98 -6.42 -19.40
N VAL A 109 13.36 -6.26 -18.13
CA VAL A 109 14.68 -5.79 -17.69
C VAL A 109 15.76 -6.80 -18.09
N LYS A 110 15.51 -8.11 -17.91
CA LYS A 110 16.39 -9.19 -18.34
C LYS A 110 16.71 -9.11 -19.84
N ARG A 111 15.71 -8.85 -20.67
CA ARG A 111 15.86 -8.77 -22.13
C ARG A 111 16.51 -7.47 -22.59
N THR A 112 16.17 -6.35 -21.98
CA THR A 112 16.60 -5.01 -22.45
C THR A 112 17.87 -4.52 -21.76
N HIS A 113 18.25 -5.11 -20.63
CA HIS A 113 19.34 -4.64 -19.74
C HIS A 113 19.21 -3.17 -19.32
N LYS A 114 18.00 -2.60 -19.36
CA LYS A 114 17.71 -1.22 -18.98
C LYS A 114 16.89 -1.19 -17.69
N LYS A 115 17.20 -0.21 -16.82
CA LYS A 115 16.38 0.04 -15.63
C LYS A 115 14.97 0.46 -16.03
N VAL A 116 13.98 0.03 -15.25
CA VAL A 116 12.58 0.41 -15.42
C VAL A 116 12.11 1.12 -14.16
N ARG A 117 11.56 2.32 -14.34
CA ARG A 117 10.90 3.09 -13.30
C ARG A 117 9.41 2.84 -13.37
N LEU A 118 8.80 2.55 -12.21
CA LEU A 118 7.35 2.44 -12.08
C LEU A 118 6.74 3.79 -11.70
N GLU A 119 5.43 3.85 -11.75
CA GLU A 119 4.67 4.98 -11.24
C GLU A 119 4.71 5.04 -9.70
N PRO A 120 4.46 6.21 -9.10
CA PRO A 120 4.30 6.33 -7.66
C PRO A 120 3.22 5.39 -7.13
N MET A 121 3.46 4.80 -5.97
CA MET A 121 2.53 3.87 -5.33
C MET A 121 2.70 3.89 -3.81
N ASN A 122 1.69 3.40 -3.11
CA ASN A 122 1.68 3.36 -1.65
C ASN A 122 2.77 2.41 -1.08
N PRO A 123 3.13 2.52 0.21
CA PRO A 123 4.18 1.70 0.82
C PRO A 123 3.90 0.19 0.77
N TYR A 124 2.64 -0.20 0.85
CA TYR A 124 2.23 -1.61 0.81
C TYR A 124 2.46 -2.21 -0.58
N GLU A 125 2.03 -1.55 -1.64
CA GLU A 125 2.25 -1.99 -3.03
C GLU A 125 3.75 -2.08 -3.37
N ARG A 126 4.56 -1.11 -2.90
CA ARG A 126 6.01 -1.16 -3.08
C ARG A 126 6.63 -2.38 -2.40
N ARG A 127 6.14 -2.76 -1.21
CA ARG A 127 6.60 -3.95 -0.51
C ARG A 127 6.29 -5.22 -1.30
N ILE A 128 5.10 -5.34 -1.90
CA ILE A 128 4.72 -6.50 -2.74
C ILE A 128 5.71 -6.65 -3.89
N LEU A 129 6.01 -5.56 -4.62
CA LEU A 129 6.96 -5.60 -5.74
C LEU A 129 8.38 -5.98 -5.28
N HIS A 130 8.85 -5.44 -4.14
CA HIS A 130 10.14 -5.81 -3.57
C HIS A 130 10.19 -7.29 -3.19
N SER A 131 9.16 -7.79 -2.51
CA SER A 131 9.09 -9.20 -2.10
C SER A 131 9.02 -10.14 -3.30
N ALA A 132 8.24 -9.81 -4.33
CA ALA A 132 8.10 -10.63 -5.52
C ALA A 132 9.41 -10.77 -6.31
N LEU A 133 10.32 -9.80 -6.20
CA LEU A 133 11.60 -9.76 -6.93
C LEU A 133 12.83 -9.96 -6.02
N GLN A 134 12.63 -10.24 -4.73
CA GLN A 134 13.71 -10.35 -3.75
C GLN A 134 14.73 -11.44 -4.13
N ASP A 135 14.23 -12.61 -4.54
CA ASP A 135 15.03 -13.78 -4.86
C ASP A 135 15.43 -13.86 -6.35
N SER A 136 15.12 -12.83 -7.14
CA SER A 136 15.49 -12.80 -8.55
C SER A 136 17.01 -12.79 -8.73
N GLU A 137 17.52 -13.63 -9.62
CA GLU A 137 18.93 -13.64 -10.00
C GLU A 137 19.31 -12.50 -10.98
N TYR A 138 18.33 -11.94 -11.67
CA TYR A 138 18.54 -11.03 -12.80
C TYR A 138 18.35 -9.55 -12.46
N VAL A 139 17.51 -9.25 -11.47
CA VAL A 139 17.15 -7.88 -11.14
C VAL A 139 17.32 -7.59 -9.65
N THR A 140 17.43 -6.32 -9.34
CA THR A 140 17.32 -5.77 -7.99
C THR A 140 16.38 -4.59 -8.00
N THR A 141 15.79 -4.28 -6.85
CA THR A 141 14.79 -3.23 -6.73
C THR A 141 15.22 -2.18 -5.71
N SER A 142 14.91 -0.92 -6.00
CA SER A 142 15.08 0.20 -5.06
C SER A 142 13.82 1.04 -5.04
N SER A 143 13.57 1.74 -3.93
CA SER A 143 12.48 2.70 -3.81
C SER A 143 13.03 4.11 -3.73
N ASP A 144 12.73 4.94 -4.73
CA ASP A 144 13.17 6.31 -4.85
C ASP A 144 12.02 7.31 -4.70
N GLY A 145 12.37 8.58 -4.43
CA GLY A 145 11.42 9.66 -4.28
C GLY A 145 10.91 9.84 -2.86
N VAL A 146 10.10 10.88 -2.66
CA VAL A 146 9.50 11.26 -1.39
C VAL A 146 7.98 11.09 -1.49
N ALA A 147 7.33 10.65 -0.41
CA ALA A 147 5.87 10.55 -0.37
C ALA A 147 5.21 11.92 -0.70
N PRO A 148 4.11 11.95 -1.47
CA PRO A 148 3.35 10.82 -2.02
C PRO A 148 3.95 10.22 -3.31
N ASN A 149 4.94 10.86 -3.93
CA ASN A 149 5.50 10.53 -5.25
C ASN A 149 6.61 9.47 -5.21
N ARG A 150 6.63 8.61 -4.19
CA ARG A 150 7.64 7.56 -4.06
C ARG A 150 7.28 6.33 -4.90
N TYR A 151 8.27 5.83 -5.65
CA TYR A 151 8.10 4.77 -6.66
C TYR A 151 9.17 3.68 -6.52
N VAL A 152 8.97 2.55 -7.21
CA VAL A 152 9.96 1.48 -7.33
C VAL A 152 10.73 1.60 -8.64
N VAL A 153 12.02 1.35 -8.59
CA VAL A 153 12.90 1.20 -9.77
C VAL A 153 13.46 -0.21 -9.77
N ILE A 154 13.38 -0.87 -10.91
CA ILE A 154 13.94 -2.22 -11.13
C ILE A 154 15.22 -2.06 -11.97
N PHE A 155 16.33 -2.57 -11.47
CA PHE A 155 17.65 -2.51 -12.11
C PHE A 155 18.11 -3.92 -12.50
N PRO A 156 18.83 -4.07 -13.62
CA PRO A 156 19.57 -5.29 -13.89
C PRO A 156 20.73 -5.45 -12.89
N LYS A 157 20.92 -6.62 -12.28
CA LYS A 157 21.98 -6.88 -11.28
C LYS A 157 23.39 -6.55 -11.78
N GLN A 158 23.66 -6.70 -13.07
CA GLN A 158 24.96 -6.38 -13.69
C GLN A 158 25.24 -4.87 -13.80
N ALA A 159 24.22 -4.01 -13.73
CA ALA A 159 24.39 -2.54 -13.80
C ALA A 159 24.88 -1.92 -12.49
N GLN A 160 24.60 -2.54 -11.33
CA GLN A 160 25.04 -2.01 -10.03
C GLN A 160 26.55 -2.12 -9.79
N GLN A 161 27.26 -3.00 -10.49
CA GLN A 161 28.74 -3.10 -10.36
C GLN A 161 29.48 -1.94 -11.05
N LYS A 162 28.79 -1.11 -11.87
CA LYS A 162 29.44 0.01 -12.61
C LYS A 162 29.15 1.39 -12.02
N GLU A 163 28.23 1.54 -11.08
CA GLU A 163 27.85 2.83 -10.48
C GLU A 163 28.23 2.94 -8.99
N GLN A 164 29.35 2.36 -8.55
CA GLN A 164 29.95 2.84 -7.31
C GLN A 164 30.60 4.19 -7.61
N PRO A 165 30.24 5.27 -6.87
CA PRO A 165 30.83 6.58 -7.10
C PRO A 165 32.36 6.48 -6.89
N LYS A 166 33.13 6.86 -7.89
CA LYS A 166 34.58 7.07 -7.77
C LYS A 166 34.92 8.31 -6.93
N GLU A 167 34.14 8.58 -5.91
CA GLU A 167 34.29 9.71 -5.02
C GLU A 167 34.79 9.22 -3.66
N ASN A 168 36.05 8.92 -3.55
CA ASN A 168 36.83 9.07 -2.30
C ASN A 168 38.30 8.63 -2.40
N ARG A 169 38.83 8.38 -3.63
CA ARG A 169 40.29 8.09 -3.71
C ARG A 169 41.17 9.33 -3.79
N LYS A 170 40.62 10.51 -4.13
CA LYS A 170 41.42 11.74 -4.20
C LYS A 170 41.60 12.44 -2.86
N GLN A 171 40.71 12.27 -1.90
CA GLN A 171 40.83 12.89 -0.58
C GLN A 171 41.78 12.15 0.37
N LEU A 172 41.88 10.82 0.27
CA LEU A 172 42.82 10.08 1.12
C LEU A 172 44.30 10.34 0.78
N ASN A 173 44.61 10.58 -0.50
CA ASN A 173 46.01 10.87 -0.91
C ASN A 173 46.48 12.27 -0.53
N PHE A 174 45.56 13.21 -0.25
CA PHE A 174 45.95 14.57 0.19
C PHE A 174 46.27 14.57 1.68
N VAL A 175 45.65 13.76 2.50
CA VAL A 175 45.92 13.68 3.94
C VAL A 175 47.23 12.94 4.24
N TYR A 176 47.59 11.94 3.45
CA TYR A 176 48.87 11.21 3.64
C TYR A 176 50.10 12.01 3.20
N ARG A 177 49.97 12.94 2.25
CA ARG A 177 51.09 13.76 1.78
C ARG A 177 51.44 14.93 2.71
N SER A 178 50.47 15.42 3.50
CA SER A 178 50.71 16.57 4.42
C SER A 178 51.35 16.15 5.76
N LYS A 179 51.39 14.85 6.10
CA LYS A 179 51.97 14.36 7.37
C LYS A 179 53.45 14.00 7.28
N ASN A 180 54.02 13.86 6.07
CA ASN A 180 55.41 13.44 5.88
C ASN A 180 56.37 14.60 5.49
N SER A 181 55.93 15.88 5.55
CA SER A 181 56.80 17.04 5.23
C SER A 181 57.25 17.84 6.45
N LYS A 182 57.17 17.28 7.67
CA LYS A 182 57.74 17.89 8.87
C LYS A 182 58.51 16.87 9.69
N LYS A 183 59.79 16.66 9.33
CA LYS A 183 60.87 16.31 10.23
C LYS A 183 62.15 16.97 9.72
N PRO A 184 62.91 17.56 10.66
CA PRO A 184 64.12 18.35 10.36
C PRO A 184 65.25 17.48 9.85
#